data_f0efc280fc7c8906cad0435cf46477c2
#
_entry.id   f0efc280fc7c8906cad0435cf46477c2
#
_cell.length_a   1.000
_cell.length_b   1.000
_cell.length_c   1.000
_cell.angle_alpha   90.00
_cell.angle_beta   90.00
_cell.angle_gamma   90.00
#
_symmetry.space_group_name_H-M   'P 1'
#
loop_
_entity.id
_entity.type
_entity.pdbx_description
1 polymer ?
#
loop_
_entity_poly.entity_id
_entity_poly.type
_entity_poly.pdbx_seq_one_letter_code
_entity_poly.pdbx_strand_id
1 'polypeptide(L)'
;MERMFSTRLAPLAFSLSALFLAGCNEDTAQPAALASMVIPVCVNDECLVLDQNGAMLVNGDNTYAVTLSIPLNNTFIFAEDGQWNLANANGSQIIKPNFTDGLRLLTPGYFGFERDGKFGVMDQQGNEVQAPAYDEIYSGGDLPPGMGQYIVYGIDEKFGLLGADGHVVTEPLFDSLTTYKDIALAGGWILAERDAQNWVINLQTGETKQVGFDKFDEYANDHFVVSLGSKKGLADASNKLLTDLKYYWMGIPGNGLVAFKENHDSLCGYLDFQGKVAIAPAYAECEVFGQKGAMVKPKTDDGGKGKFSFIARTGQALTEPTFDWVGPAVHAPMGMFKNAPGYTQTGTLQNMFVAYYGIFDTDKGIELLKPEYVQVGVLTPDLFVFAKPDSPTKTVTFLGAANQQPTLGVMNASGKVLIEPGQYLNITLDKSGRFIRAMTESTRQTNTALYDLKGKLLVPAQWQEVVVDEARGALFAYALEGTPNDETRSLRALYSLNGTPSFQTRTVGCDVQQVIDGSGKVVWPTDPENFCGEPEDDEAADAQ
;
A
#
# COMPACT_ATOMS: atom_id res chain seq x y z
N MET A 1 -43.25 -10.40 -73.95
CA MET A 1 -43.90 -11.00 -72.79
C MET A 1 -43.21 -10.44 -71.57
N GLU A 2 -43.69 -9.32 -71.12
CA GLU A 2 -44.57 -9.06 -69.97
C GLU A 2 -44.09 -9.82 -68.73
N ARG A 3 -43.57 -9.10 -67.67
CA ARG A 3 -44.47 -8.49 -66.69
C ARG A 3 -43.70 -7.44 -65.85
N MET A 4 -44.34 -6.27 -65.77
CA MET A 4 -44.12 -5.22 -64.76
C MET A 4 -44.19 -5.75 -63.33
N PHE A 5 -43.35 -5.24 -62.46
CA PHE A 5 -43.73 -5.04 -61.07
C PHE A 5 -43.17 -3.68 -60.56
N SER A 6 -44.12 -2.86 -60.19
CA SER A 6 -43.96 -1.54 -59.63
C SER A 6 -43.41 -1.63 -58.18
N THR A 7 -42.37 -0.92 -57.88
CA THR A 7 -41.96 -0.68 -56.49
C THR A 7 -42.28 0.76 -56.08
N ARG A 8 -43.14 0.88 -55.10
CA ARG A 8 -43.51 2.13 -54.45
C ARG A 8 -42.33 2.65 -53.63
N LEU A 9 -41.97 3.90 -53.86
CA LEU A 9 -41.11 4.69 -53.00
C LEU A 9 -41.86 5.03 -51.72
N ALA A 10 -41.30 4.66 -50.55
CA ALA A 10 -41.71 5.15 -49.26
C ALA A 10 -40.77 6.32 -48.85
N PRO A 11 -41.27 7.37 -48.22
CA PRO A 11 -40.46 8.51 -47.85
C PRO A 11 -39.61 8.16 -46.62
N LEU A 12 -38.29 8.41 -46.71
CA LEU A 12 -37.37 8.38 -45.59
C LEU A 12 -37.70 9.59 -44.69
N ALA A 13 -38.23 9.28 -43.51
CA ALA A 13 -38.31 10.24 -42.42
C ALA A 13 -36.89 10.37 -41.81
N PHE A 14 -36.26 11.54 -41.95
CA PHE A 14 -35.11 11.93 -41.20
C PHE A 14 -35.52 12.13 -39.73
N SER A 15 -35.21 11.18 -38.89
CA SER A 15 -35.25 11.42 -37.43
C SER A 15 -33.95 12.13 -37.03
N LEU A 16 -34.10 13.38 -36.61
CA LEU A 16 -33.07 14.13 -35.93
C LEU A 16 -32.84 13.47 -34.55
N SER A 17 -31.83 12.63 -34.50
CA SER A 17 -31.33 12.16 -33.19
C SER A 17 -30.60 13.30 -32.54
N ALA A 18 -31.24 13.90 -31.56
CA ALA A 18 -30.58 14.79 -30.61
C ALA A 18 -29.49 13.97 -29.90
N LEU A 19 -28.23 14.26 -30.17
CA LEU A 19 -27.11 13.84 -29.32
C LEU A 19 -27.30 14.55 -27.98
N PHE A 20 -27.89 13.84 -27.04
CA PHE A 20 -27.67 14.14 -25.63
C PHE A 20 -26.18 13.90 -25.37
N LEU A 21 -25.45 14.98 -25.16
CA LEU A 21 -24.22 14.96 -24.42
C LEU A 21 -24.57 14.42 -23.02
N ALA A 22 -24.44 13.11 -22.86
CA ALA A 22 -24.34 12.53 -21.54
C ALA A 22 -23.05 13.11 -20.94
N GLY A 23 -23.21 14.15 -20.14
CA GLY A 23 -22.19 14.56 -19.20
C GLY A 23 -21.80 13.30 -18.43
N CYS A 24 -20.51 13.07 -18.29
CA CYS A 24 -19.99 12.14 -17.31
C CYS A 24 -20.56 12.56 -15.96
N ASN A 25 -21.65 11.93 -15.53
CA ASN A 25 -21.96 11.86 -14.13
C ASN A 25 -20.74 11.16 -13.53
N GLU A 26 -19.93 11.91 -12.77
CA GLU A 26 -19.12 11.31 -11.73
C GLU A 26 -20.07 10.43 -10.93
N ASP A 27 -19.96 9.12 -11.09
CA ASP A 27 -20.61 8.16 -10.22
C ASP A 27 -20.12 8.49 -8.80
N THR A 28 -20.89 9.30 -8.11
CA THR A 28 -20.86 9.38 -6.66
C THR A 28 -21.44 8.07 -6.15
N ALA A 29 -20.70 6.97 -6.33
CA ALA A 29 -20.99 5.74 -5.63
C ALA A 29 -21.07 6.12 -4.16
N GLN A 30 -22.25 6.04 -3.59
CA GLN A 30 -22.46 6.30 -2.17
C GLN A 30 -21.51 5.36 -1.42
N PRO A 31 -20.70 5.89 -0.47
CA PRO A 31 -19.76 5.04 0.26
C PRO A 31 -20.50 3.81 0.77
N ALA A 32 -19.91 2.65 0.60
CA ALA A 32 -20.51 1.40 1.06
C ALA A 32 -20.87 1.57 2.55
N ALA A 33 -22.09 1.18 2.90
CA ALA A 33 -22.48 1.13 4.31
C ALA A 33 -21.57 0.13 5.05
N LEU A 34 -21.32 0.37 6.33
CA LEU A 34 -20.58 -0.57 7.18
C LEU A 34 -21.23 -1.96 7.10
N ALA A 35 -20.42 -2.96 6.74
CA ALA A 35 -20.88 -4.35 6.75
C ALA A 35 -21.14 -4.80 8.19
N SER A 36 -22.05 -5.76 8.37
CA SER A 36 -22.25 -6.40 9.68
C SER A 36 -20.96 -7.09 10.12
N MET A 37 -20.49 -6.77 11.32
CA MET A 37 -19.27 -7.34 11.88
C MET A 37 -19.33 -7.34 13.41
N VAL A 38 -18.55 -8.22 14.01
CA VAL A 38 -18.33 -8.35 15.44
C VAL A 38 -16.94 -7.83 15.75
N ILE A 39 -16.82 -6.90 16.69
CA ILE A 39 -15.61 -6.11 16.89
C ILE A 39 -15.18 -6.22 18.35
N PRO A 40 -14.17 -7.04 18.67
CA PRO A 40 -13.59 -7.06 20.01
C PRO A 40 -12.73 -5.80 20.23
N VAL A 41 -12.92 -5.18 21.38
CA VAL A 41 -12.17 -3.99 21.82
C VAL A 41 -11.68 -4.23 23.24
N CYS A 42 -10.37 -4.24 23.44
CA CYS A 42 -9.75 -4.43 24.75
C CYS A 42 -9.20 -3.09 25.27
N VAL A 43 -9.62 -2.72 26.47
CA VAL A 43 -9.16 -1.53 27.21
C VAL A 43 -9.13 -1.85 28.69
N ASN A 44 -8.20 -1.27 29.43
CA ASN A 44 -8.05 -1.46 30.89
C ASN A 44 -7.96 -2.95 31.28
N ASP A 45 -7.21 -3.75 30.52
CA ASP A 45 -7.03 -5.20 30.68
C ASP A 45 -8.33 -6.03 30.57
N GLU A 46 -9.40 -5.42 30.09
CA GLU A 46 -10.67 -6.10 29.84
C GLU A 46 -11.14 -5.92 28.40
N CYS A 47 -11.88 -6.90 27.90
CA CYS A 47 -12.35 -6.91 26.51
C CYS A 47 -13.88 -6.92 26.44
N LEU A 48 -14.42 -6.05 25.60
CA LEU A 48 -15.82 -6.03 25.22
C LEU A 48 -15.98 -6.34 23.74
N VAL A 49 -17.19 -6.72 23.34
CA VAL A 49 -17.50 -6.98 21.94
C VAL A 49 -18.58 -6.03 21.48
N LEU A 50 -18.34 -5.32 20.39
CA LEU A 50 -19.25 -4.35 19.77
C LEU A 50 -19.77 -4.86 18.43
N ASP A 51 -20.91 -4.33 17.99
CA ASP A 51 -21.34 -4.42 16.60
C ASP A 51 -20.73 -3.27 15.75
N GLN A 52 -20.99 -3.29 14.46
CA GLN A 52 -20.50 -2.25 13.51
C GLN A 52 -21.05 -0.84 13.80
N ASN A 53 -22.06 -0.68 14.64
CA ASN A 53 -22.64 0.60 15.04
C ASN A 53 -22.10 1.08 16.39
N GLY A 54 -21.19 0.31 17.01
CA GLY A 54 -20.65 0.59 18.34
C GLY A 54 -21.57 0.17 19.50
N ALA A 55 -22.63 -0.62 19.23
CA ALA A 55 -23.47 -1.17 20.28
C ALA A 55 -22.81 -2.38 20.93
N MET A 56 -22.83 -2.43 22.26
CA MET A 56 -22.21 -3.50 23.04
C MET A 56 -23.01 -4.81 22.92
N LEU A 57 -22.33 -5.86 22.48
CA LEU A 57 -22.85 -7.22 22.37
C LEU A 57 -22.45 -8.08 23.57
N VAL A 58 -21.21 -7.91 24.04
CA VAL A 58 -20.64 -8.58 25.20
C VAL A 58 -19.99 -7.54 26.10
N ASN A 59 -20.27 -7.63 27.42
CA ASN A 59 -19.75 -6.71 28.42
C ASN A 59 -18.26 -7.02 28.73
N GLY A 60 -17.49 -5.98 29.01
CA GLY A 60 -16.09 -6.05 29.43
C GLY A 60 -15.86 -6.81 30.75
N ASP A 61 -16.84 -6.80 31.67
CA ASP A 61 -16.78 -7.55 32.93
C ASP A 61 -16.81 -9.10 32.75
N ASN A 62 -16.52 -9.56 31.55
CA ASN A 62 -16.64 -10.95 31.16
C ASN A 62 -15.30 -11.69 31.28
N THR A 63 -15.36 -13.00 31.50
CA THR A 63 -14.22 -13.91 31.71
C THR A 63 -13.28 -14.10 30.54
N TYR A 64 -13.41 -13.33 29.44
CA TYR A 64 -12.53 -13.42 28.29
C TYR A 64 -11.27 -12.59 28.53
N ALA A 65 -10.28 -13.17 29.19
CA ALA A 65 -9.09 -12.48 29.66
C ALA A 65 -8.18 -11.94 28.53
N VAL A 66 -8.25 -12.50 27.32
CA VAL A 66 -7.51 -12.03 26.16
C VAL A 66 -8.36 -12.24 24.90
N THR A 67 -8.58 -11.18 24.14
CA THR A 67 -9.33 -11.23 22.88
C THR A 67 -8.50 -10.65 21.76
N LEU A 68 -8.41 -11.34 20.63
CA LEU A 68 -7.77 -10.75 19.44
C LEU A 68 -8.67 -9.67 18.86
N SER A 69 -8.15 -8.46 18.76
CA SER A 69 -8.83 -7.29 18.18
C SER A 69 -8.98 -7.40 16.65
N ILE A 70 -9.55 -8.52 16.18
CA ILE A 70 -9.78 -8.81 14.76
C ILE A 70 -11.28 -8.75 14.50
N PRO A 71 -11.78 -7.80 13.71
CA PRO A 71 -13.18 -7.72 13.34
C PRO A 71 -13.57 -8.91 12.46
N LEU A 72 -14.53 -9.71 12.90
CA LEU A 72 -15.09 -10.83 12.15
C LEU A 72 -16.60 -10.62 11.92
N ASN A 73 -17.21 -11.36 10.97
CA ASN A 73 -18.60 -11.13 10.61
C ASN A 73 -19.58 -11.51 11.74
N ASN A 74 -19.46 -12.72 12.31
CA ASN A 74 -20.43 -13.26 13.27
C ASN A 74 -19.82 -13.77 14.56
N THR A 75 -18.50 -13.76 14.67
CA THR A 75 -17.76 -14.39 15.78
C THR A 75 -16.66 -13.47 16.27
N PHE A 76 -16.15 -13.74 17.44
CA PHE A 76 -14.90 -13.17 17.94
C PHE A 76 -14.01 -14.27 18.52
N ILE A 77 -12.71 -14.00 18.57
CA ILE A 77 -11.69 -14.92 19.04
C ILE A 77 -11.25 -14.49 20.44
N PHE A 78 -11.18 -15.43 21.36
CA PHE A 78 -10.72 -15.18 22.72
C PHE A 78 -9.85 -16.33 23.23
N ALA A 79 -9.02 -16.06 24.23
CA ALA A 79 -8.26 -17.07 24.94
C ALA A 79 -8.86 -17.32 26.33
N GLU A 80 -9.00 -18.59 26.71
CA GLU A 80 -9.43 -19.03 28.03
C GLU A 80 -8.49 -20.16 28.47
N ASP A 81 -7.92 -20.06 29.68
CA ASP A 81 -6.93 -21.01 30.20
C ASP A 81 -5.79 -21.35 29.24
N GLY A 82 -5.32 -20.36 28.49
CA GLY A 82 -4.24 -20.51 27.50
C GLY A 82 -4.67 -21.21 26.19
N GLN A 83 -5.97 -21.46 26.01
CA GLN A 83 -6.51 -22.02 24.77
C GLN A 83 -7.32 -20.99 24.00
N TRP A 84 -7.09 -20.91 22.69
CA TRP A 84 -7.86 -20.05 21.79
C TRP A 84 -9.20 -20.67 21.42
N ASN A 85 -10.25 -19.85 21.46
CA ASN A 85 -11.63 -20.26 21.19
C ASN A 85 -12.31 -19.23 20.27
N LEU A 86 -13.38 -19.67 19.61
CA LEU A 86 -14.32 -18.83 18.88
C LEU A 86 -15.64 -18.77 19.63
N ALA A 87 -16.23 -17.59 19.76
CA ALA A 87 -17.58 -17.42 20.25
C ALA A 87 -18.47 -16.72 19.23
N ASN A 88 -19.77 -16.96 19.28
CA ASN A 88 -20.73 -16.16 18.52
C ASN A 88 -20.80 -14.72 19.05
N ALA A 89 -21.45 -13.85 18.28
CA ALA A 89 -21.49 -12.40 18.52
C ALA A 89 -21.87 -12.00 19.95
N ASN A 90 -22.74 -12.75 20.60
CA ASN A 90 -23.21 -12.45 21.97
C ASN A 90 -22.52 -13.30 23.05
N GLY A 91 -21.51 -14.07 22.73
CA GLY A 91 -20.78 -14.93 23.68
C GLY A 91 -21.54 -16.15 24.16
N SER A 92 -22.80 -16.38 23.72
CA SER A 92 -23.65 -17.44 24.24
C SER A 92 -23.29 -18.84 23.77
N GLN A 93 -22.51 -18.94 22.68
CA GLN A 93 -22.08 -20.20 22.09
C GLN A 93 -20.60 -20.16 21.78
N ILE A 94 -19.84 -21.03 22.43
CA ILE A 94 -18.45 -21.27 22.11
C ILE A 94 -18.38 -22.27 20.97
N ILE A 95 -17.78 -21.85 19.87
CA ILE A 95 -17.47 -22.70 18.73
C ILE A 95 -16.09 -23.28 19.03
N LYS A 96 -16.04 -24.51 19.53
CA LYS A 96 -14.78 -25.15 19.90
C LYS A 96 -14.17 -25.86 18.71
N PRO A 97 -13.19 -25.31 18.07
CA PRO A 97 -12.19 -26.12 17.40
C PRO A 97 -11.22 -26.60 18.49
N ASN A 98 -10.93 -27.90 18.57
CA ASN A 98 -9.91 -28.43 19.47
C ASN A 98 -8.52 -27.95 19.01
N PHE A 99 -8.12 -26.75 19.43
CA PHE A 99 -6.76 -26.26 19.19
C PHE A 99 -5.87 -26.68 20.35
N THR A 100 -4.69 -27.15 20.02
CA THR A 100 -3.68 -27.42 21.03
C THR A 100 -2.76 -26.23 21.23
N ASP A 101 -2.54 -25.42 20.19
CA ASP A 101 -1.72 -24.21 20.28
C ASP A 101 -1.89 -23.30 19.04
N GLY A 102 -1.57 -22.00 19.16
CA GLY A 102 -1.20 -21.13 18.06
C GLY A 102 -2.26 -20.79 17.01
N LEU A 103 -3.40 -20.18 17.39
CA LEU A 103 -4.28 -19.59 16.39
C LEU A 103 -3.59 -18.37 15.73
N ARG A 104 -3.49 -18.38 14.40
CA ARG A 104 -2.86 -17.30 13.61
C ARG A 104 -3.83 -16.77 12.56
N LEU A 105 -3.94 -15.46 12.44
CA LEU A 105 -4.62 -14.87 11.28
C LEU A 105 -3.75 -15.07 10.03
N LEU A 106 -4.27 -15.76 9.03
CA LEU A 106 -3.58 -16.01 7.76
C LEU A 106 -3.98 -15.01 6.69
N THR A 107 -5.28 -14.88 6.48
CA THR A 107 -5.90 -13.94 5.56
C THR A 107 -7.22 -13.46 6.17
N PRO A 108 -7.83 -12.37 5.71
CA PRO A 108 -9.12 -11.94 6.21
C PRO A 108 -10.17 -13.07 6.19
N GLY A 109 -10.61 -13.51 7.37
CA GLY A 109 -11.60 -14.56 7.53
C GLY A 109 -11.09 -16.00 7.60
N TYR A 110 -9.76 -16.21 7.53
CA TYR A 110 -9.14 -17.54 7.63
C TYR A 110 -7.99 -17.56 8.61
N PHE A 111 -7.94 -18.64 9.41
CA PHE A 111 -6.98 -18.82 10.50
C PHE A 111 -6.19 -20.11 10.31
N GLY A 112 -4.91 -20.05 10.62
CA GLY A 112 -4.10 -21.23 10.88
C GLY A 112 -4.35 -21.71 12.30
N PHE A 113 -4.52 -23.01 12.47
CA PHE A 113 -4.61 -23.66 13.77
C PHE A 113 -3.69 -24.86 13.81
N GLU A 114 -3.23 -25.23 15.00
CA GLU A 114 -2.36 -26.38 15.21
C GLU A 114 -3.11 -27.48 15.95
N ARG A 115 -2.91 -28.72 15.48
CA ARG A 115 -3.39 -29.94 16.14
C ARG A 115 -2.36 -31.06 15.93
N ASP A 116 -1.94 -31.71 17.00
CA ASP A 116 -0.98 -32.83 16.98
C ASP A 116 0.34 -32.48 16.24
N GLY A 117 0.81 -31.23 16.39
CA GLY A 117 2.05 -30.75 15.78
C GLY A 117 1.96 -30.47 14.27
N LYS A 118 0.75 -30.42 13.71
CA LYS A 118 0.49 -30.05 12.33
C LYS A 118 -0.48 -28.87 12.23
N PHE A 119 -0.25 -28.02 11.25
CA PHE A 119 -1.11 -26.87 10.96
C PHE A 119 -2.21 -27.22 9.96
N GLY A 120 -3.40 -26.66 10.21
CA GLY A 120 -4.54 -26.65 9.31
C GLY A 120 -5.05 -25.24 9.06
N VAL A 121 -6.08 -25.10 8.24
CA VAL A 121 -6.77 -23.83 7.95
C VAL A 121 -8.24 -23.96 8.31
N MET A 122 -8.78 -22.98 9.01
CA MET A 122 -10.21 -22.86 9.28
C MET A 122 -10.77 -21.51 8.88
N ASP A 123 -12.07 -21.45 8.66
CA ASP A 123 -12.81 -20.22 8.44
C ASP A 123 -13.21 -19.55 9.78
N GLN A 124 -13.81 -18.34 9.68
CA GLN A 124 -14.28 -17.58 10.83
C GLN A 124 -15.52 -18.20 11.51
N GLN A 125 -16.13 -19.27 10.97
CA GLN A 125 -17.19 -20.05 11.56
C GLN A 125 -16.65 -21.26 12.32
N GLY A 126 -15.34 -21.50 12.32
CA GLY A 126 -14.69 -22.65 12.94
C GLY A 126 -14.74 -23.92 12.09
N ASN A 127 -15.12 -23.83 10.82
CA ASN A 127 -15.08 -24.99 9.93
C ASN A 127 -13.64 -25.22 9.43
N GLU A 128 -13.19 -26.47 9.50
CA GLU A 128 -11.90 -26.85 8.91
C GLU A 128 -11.99 -26.78 7.39
N VAL A 129 -11.26 -25.84 6.79
CA VAL A 129 -11.12 -25.69 5.33
C VAL A 129 -10.03 -26.62 4.82
N GLN A 130 -8.93 -26.71 5.61
CA GLN A 130 -7.86 -27.67 5.41
C GLN A 130 -7.58 -28.38 6.74
N ALA A 131 -7.63 -29.71 6.75
CA ALA A 131 -7.27 -30.50 7.91
C ALA A 131 -5.78 -30.32 8.27
N PRO A 132 -5.40 -30.47 9.54
CA PRO A 132 -3.99 -30.37 9.95
C PRO A 132 -3.12 -31.40 9.22
N ALA A 133 -2.26 -30.90 8.34
CA ALA A 133 -1.36 -31.71 7.53
C ALA A 133 -0.01 -31.02 7.27
N TYR A 134 0.07 -29.72 7.53
CA TYR A 134 1.21 -28.89 7.17
C TYR A 134 2.20 -28.79 8.34
N ASP A 135 3.51 -28.79 8.04
CA ASP A 135 4.58 -28.57 9.03
C ASP A 135 4.69 -27.09 9.38
N GLU A 136 4.43 -26.24 8.39
CA GLU A 136 4.52 -24.79 8.51
C GLU A 136 3.37 -24.11 7.77
N ILE A 137 2.93 -22.98 8.29
CA ILE A 137 1.92 -22.13 7.65
C ILE A 137 2.20 -20.65 7.94
N TYR A 138 2.15 -19.84 6.91
CA TYR A 138 2.44 -18.40 7.02
C TYR A 138 1.32 -17.57 6.44
N SER A 139 1.06 -16.45 7.09
CA SER A 139 0.17 -15.42 6.55
C SER A 139 0.73 -14.83 5.26
N GLY A 140 -0.10 -14.73 4.25
CA GLY A 140 0.21 -13.91 3.07
C GLY A 140 0.27 -12.40 3.37
N GLY A 141 -0.03 -11.98 4.62
CA GLY A 141 0.02 -10.57 5.05
C GLY A 141 1.42 -9.99 5.10
N ASP A 142 2.46 -10.82 5.25
CA ASP A 142 3.88 -10.42 5.15
C ASP A 142 4.36 -10.41 3.69
N LEU A 143 3.53 -10.89 2.79
CA LEU A 143 3.75 -10.85 1.35
C LEU A 143 3.35 -9.45 0.81
N PRO A 144 3.86 -9.09 -0.37
CA PRO A 144 3.55 -7.80 -0.99
C PRO A 144 2.04 -7.50 -1.10
N PRO A 145 1.63 -6.24 -1.19
CA PRO A 145 0.23 -5.84 -1.38
C PRO A 145 -0.43 -6.60 -2.53
N GLY A 146 -1.59 -7.23 -2.28
CA GLY A 146 -2.31 -8.09 -3.22
C GLY A 146 -2.11 -9.60 -2.99
N MET A 147 -1.13 -10.01 -2.16
CA MET A 147 -0.98 -11.41 -1.74
C MET A 147 -1.66 -11.76 -0.41
N GLY A 148 -2.28 -10.82 0.26
CA GLY A 148 -3.06 -11.08 1.47
C GLY A 148 -4.24 -12.06 1.29
N GLN A 149 -4.45 -12.56 0.08
CA GLN A 149 -5.39 -13.62 -0.27
C GLN A 149 -4.74 -14.99 -0.46
N TYR A 150 -3.42 -15.13 -0.23
CA TYR A 150 -2.69 -16.38 -0.36
C TYR A 150 -2.06 -16.77 0.97
N ILE A 151 -1.92 -18.09 1.18
CA ILE A 151 -1.33 -18.69 2.35
C ILE A 151 -0.14 -19.52 1.88
N VAL A 152 1.03 -19.30 2.46
CA VAL A 152 2.20 -20.15 2.24
C VAL A 152 2.13 -21.33 3.20
N TYR A 153 2.30 -22.55 2.71
CA TYR A 153 2.36 -23.74 3.54
C TYR A 153 3.58 -24.58 3.21
N GLY A 154 4.07 -25.32 4.20
CA GLY A 154 5.24 -26.21 4.08
C GLY A 154 4.92 -27.66 4.44
N ILE A 155 5.48 -28.60 3.69
CA ILE A 155 5.51 -30.04 3.97
C ILE A 155 6.91 -30.55 3.62
N ASP A 156 7.57 -31.26 4.54
CA ASP A 156 8.90 -31.86 4.34
C ASP A 156 9.92 -30.84 3.76
N GLU A 157 9.98 -29.65 4.37
CA GLU A 157 10.88 -28.53 3.97
C GLU A 157 10.64 -28.01 2.54
N LYS A 158 9.51 -28.32 1.92
CA LYS A 158 9.07 -27.77 0.64
C LYS A 158 7.83 -26.88 0.83
N PHE A 159 7.78 -25.80 0.09
CA PHE A 159 6.73 -24.78 0.18
C PHE A 159 5.81 -24.82 -1.02
N GLY A 160 4.55 -24.52 -0.76
CA GLY A 160 3.49 -24.34 -1.73
C GLY A 160 2.59 -23.16 -1.35
N LEU A 161 1.57 -22.90 -2.15
CA LEU A 161 0.61 -21.82 -1.97
C LEU A 161 -0.81 -22.37 -1.93
N LEU A 162 -1.61 -21.86 -0.97
CA LEU A 162 -3.07 -21.97 -0.96
C LEU A 162 -3.69 -20.62 -1.27
N GLY A 163 -4.84 -20.62 -1.90
CA GLY A 163 -5.74 -19.46 -1.91
C GLY A 163 -6.35 -19.22 -0.53
N ALA A 164 -6.94 -18.04 -0.33
CA ALA A 164 -7.58 -17.69 0.94
C ALA A 164 -8.69 -18.67 1.36
N ASP A 165 -9.38 -19.26 0.39
CA ASP A 165 -10.42 -20.27 0.58
C ASP A 165 -9.86 -21.70 0.78
N GLY A 166 -8.54 -21.85 0.89
CA GLY A 166 -7.84 -23.11 1.11
C GLY A 166 -7.63 -23.96 -0.14
N HIS A 167 -8.05 -23.54 -1.35
CA HIS A 167 -7.71 -24.29 -2.55
C HIS A 167 -6.20 -24.28 -2.82
N VAL A 168 -5.64 -25.40 -3.31
CA VAL A 168 -4.22 -25.47 -3.64
C VAL A 168 -3.95 -24.68 -4.92
N VAL A 169 -3.11 -23.67 -4.82
CA VAL A 169 -2.59 -22.89 -5.97
C VAL A 169 -1.35 -23.59 -6.53
N THR A 170 -0.42 -23.99 -5.67
CA THR A 170 0.72 -24.84 -6.04
C THR A 170 0.98 -25.88 -4.98
N GLU A 171 1.38 -27.08 -5.42
CA GLU A 171 1.88 -28.13 -4.53
C GLU A 171 3.18 -27.70 -3.82
N PRO A 172 3.56 -28.31 -2.67
CA PRO A 172 4.77 -27.97 -1.92
C PRO A 172 6.01 -28.53 -2.63
N LEU A 173 6.44 -27.89 -3.70
CA LEU A 173 7.53 -28.33 -4.58
C LEU A 173 8.78 -27.45 -4.48
N PHE A 174 8.70 -26.29 -3.81
CA PHE A 174 9.73 -25.28 -3.84
C PHE A 174 10.56 -25.26 -2.56
N ASP A 175 11.88 -25.08 -2.70
CA ASP A 175 12.81 -24.93 -1.58
C ASP A 175 12.63 -23.59 -0.86
N SER A 176 12.24 -22.57 -1.62
CA SER A 176 11.88 -21.26 -1.09
C SER A 176 10.93 -20.52 -2.02
N LEU A 177 10.12 -19.62 -1.43
CA LEU A 177 9.31 -18.66 -2.15
C LEU A 177 9.86 -17.26 -1.82
N THR A 178 10.43 -16.62 -2.83
CA THR A 178 11.03 -15.29 -2.66
C THR A 178 9.98 -14.23 -2.85
N THR A 179 9.60 -13.60 -1.77
CA THR A 179 8.66 -12.47 -1.78
C THR A 179 9.43 -11.16 -1.91
N TYR A 180 9.75 -10.75 -3.13
CA TYR A 180 10.25 -9.39 -3.34
C TYR A 180 9.09 -8.40 -3.35
N LYS A 181 9.19 -7.42 -2.46
CA LYS A 181 8.21 -6.36 -2.24
C LYS A 181 7.93 -5.61 -3.55
N ASP A 182 6.67 -5.48 -3.92
CA ASP A 182 6.11 -4.54 -4.90
C ASP A 182 6.23 -4.83 -6.41
N ILE A 183 7.31 -5.44 -6.92
CA ILE A 183 7.53 -5.60 -8.37
C ILE A 183 6.89 -6.88 -8.92
N ALA A 184 6.98 -7.96 -8.18
CA ALA A 184 6.47 -9.27 -8.59
C ALA A 184 4.94 -9.30 -8.79
N LEU A 185 4.20 -8.49 -8.04
CA LEU A 185 2.73 -8.48 -8.09
C LEU A 185 2.13 -7.74 -9.27
N ALA A 186 2.84 -6.75 -9.82
CA ALA A 186 2.31 -5.99 -10.94
C ALA A 186 2.02 -6.89 -12.16
N GLY A 187 2.78 -8.01 -12.32
CA GLY A 187 2.55 -9.03 -13.34
C GLY A 187 1.82 -10.29 -12.84
N GLY A 188 1.45 -10.38 -11.55
CA GLY A 188 0.84 -11.57 -10.96
C GLY A 188 1.79 -12.77 -10.78
N TRP A 189 3.11 -12.54 -10.80
CA TRP A 189 4.15 -13.56 -10.67
C TRP A 189 4.97 -13.37 -9.40
N ILE A 190 5.42 -14.47 -8.79
CA ILE A 190 6.43 -14.48 -7.73
C ILE A 190 7.61 -15.36 -8.13
N LEU A 191 8.78 -15.06 -7.57
CA LEU A 191 9.96 -15.90 -7.70
C LEU A 191 9.94 -17.04 -6.67
N ALA A 192 10.46 -18.19 -7.09
CA ALA A 192 10.62 -19.38 -6.27
C ALA A 192 11.95 -20.05 -6.63
N GLU A 193 12.47 -20.84 -5.71
CA GLU A 193 13.63 -21.71 -5.96
C GLU A 193 13.21 -23.18 -5.83
N ARG A 194 13.66 -24.01 -6.76
CA ARG A 194 13.48 -25.44 -6.72
C ARG A 194 14.72 -26.12 -7.31
N ASP A 195 15.33 -27.04 -6.56
CA ASP A 195 16.52 -27.80 -6.99
C ASP A 195 17.66 -26.89 -7.48
N ALA A 196 17.91 -25.79 -6.73
CA ALA A 196 18.87 -24.73 -7.07
C ALA A 196 18.62 -24.06 -8.44
N GLN A 197 17.39 -24.10 -8.94
CA GLN A 197 16.96 -23.42 -10.16
C GLN A 197 15.92 -22.34 -9.83
N ASN A 198 15.94 -21.25 -10.60
CA ASN A 198 14.98 -20.17 -10.45
C ASN A 198 13.68 -20.47 -11.20
N TRP A 199 12.58 -20.27 -10.54
CA TRP A 199 11.23 -20.45 -11.05
C TRP A 199 10.40 -19.21 -10.82
N VAL A 200 9.33 -19.08 -11.57
CA VAL A 200 8.26 -18.13 -11.33
C VAL A 200 6.94 -18.88 -11.18
N ILE A 201 6.08 -18.36 -10.32
CA ILE A 201 4.73 -18.87 -10.06
C ILE A 201 3.74 -17.77 -10.38
N ASN A 202 2.78 -18.07 -11.26
CA ASN A 202 1.65 -17.17 -11.50
C ASN A 202 0.62 -17.37 -10.39
N LEU A 203 0.34 -16.32 -9.66
CA LEU A 203 -0.53 -16.38 -8.48
C LEU A 203 -2.00 -16.67 -8.82
N GLN A 204 -2.46 -16.25 -10.00
CA GLN A 204 -3.86 -16.45 -10.40
C GLN A 204 -4.13 -17.84 -10.96
N THR A 205 -3.15 -18.40 -11.70
CA THR A 205 -3.34 -19.66 -12.43
C THR A 205 -2.63 -20.84 -11.81
N GLY A 206 -1.69 -20.61 -10.87
CA GLY A 206 -0.79 -21.63 -10.34
C GLY A 206 0.26 -22.10 -11.38
N GLU A 207 0.34 -21.49 -12.56
CA GLU A 207 1.33 -21.83 -13.57
C GLU A 207 2.73 -21.63 -13.01
N THR A 208 3.60 -22.63 -13.15
CA THR A 208 5.00 -22.59 -12.75
C THR A 208 5.90 -22.68 -13.96
N LYS A 209 6.97 -21.88 -13.99
CA LYS A 209 7.89 -21.81 -15.11
C LYS A 209 9.33 -21.61 -14.64
N GLN A 210 10.26 -22.40 -15.15
CA GLN A 210 11.67 -22.19 -14.93
C GLN A 210 12.15 -20.96 -15.71
N VAL A 211 12.97 -20.12 -15.08
CA VAL A 211 13.50 -18.87 -15.67
C VAL A 211 15.01 -18.78 -15.53
N GLY A 212 15.65 -17.97 -16.40
CA GLY A 212 17.09 -17.77 -16.41
C GLY A 212 17.56 -16.55 -15.60
N PHE A 213 16.75 -16.03 -14.68
CA PHE A 213 17.07 -14.87 -13.85
C PHE A 213 16.69 -15.16 -12.38
N ASP A 214 17.27 -14.40 -11.45
CA ASP A 214 17.11 -14.58 -10.01
C ASP A 214 16.37 -13.40 -9.33
N LYS A 215 16.05 -12.35 -10.10
CA LYS A 215 15.43 -11.16 -9.54
C LYS A 215 14.60 -10.40 -10.57
N PHE A 216 13.44 -9.88 -10.11
CA PHE A 216 12.74 -8.78 -10.75
C PHE A 216 13.26 -7.45 -10.21
N ASP A 217 13.73 -6.55 -11.07
CA ASP A 217 14.22 -5.23 -10.67
C ASP A 217 13.17 -4.14 -10.85
N GLU A 218 12.50 -4.11 -12.02
CA GLU A 218 11.48 -3.12 -12.37
C GLU A 218 10.35 -3.76 -13.16
N TYR A 219 9.14 -3.23 -13.05
CA TYR A 219 7.99 -3.61 -13.86
C TYR A 219 7.19 -2.38 -14.30
N ALA A 220 6.97 -2.25 -15.59
CA ALA A 220 6.04 -1.28 -16.15
C ALA A 220 5.66 -1.69 -17.59
N ASN A 221 4.48 -1.30 -18.03
CA ASN A 221 4.00 -1.52 -19.41
C ASN A 221 4.13 -2.99 -19.85
N ASP A 222 3.75 -3.94 -18.99
CA ASP A 222 3.79 -5.39 -19.22
C ASP A 222 5.21 -5.93 -19.53
N HIS A 223 6.25 -5.27 -19.03
CA HIS A 223 7.63 -5.67 -19.18
C HIS A 223 8.37 -5.61 -17.85
N PHE A 224 9.28 -6.57 -17.66
CA PHE A 224 10.17 -6.63 -16.52
C PHE A 224 11.59 -6.29 -16.90
N VAL A 225 12.26 -5.50 -16.08
CA VAL A 225 13.72 -5.55 -16.01
C VAL A 225 14.06 -6.64 -15.01
N VAL A 226 14.81 -7.62 -15.45
CA VAL A 226 15.23 -8.78 -14.66
C VAL A 226 16.74 -8.86 -14.57
N SER A 227 17.26 -9.51 -13.53
CA SER A 227 18.71 -9.71 -13.38
C SER A 227 19.08 -11.15 -13.04
N LEU A 228 20.32 -11.50 -13.38
CA LEU A 228 21.04 -12.65 -12.87
C LEU A 228 22.38 -12.14 -12.34
N GLY A 229 22.52 -12.17 -11.02
CA GLY A 229 23.64 -11.50 -10.36
C GLY A 229 23.66 -10.00 -10.67
N SER A 230 24.75 -9.50 -11.24
CA SER A 230 24.90 -8.05 -11.60
C SER A 230 24.47 -7.70 -13.02
N LYS A 231 23.99 -8.65 -13.81
CA LYS A 231 23.63 -8.43 -15.22
C LYS A 231 22.13 -8.37 -15.40
N LYS A 232 21.69 -7.35 -16.14
CA LYS A 232 20.28 -7.06 -16.38
C LYS A 232 19.87 -7.38 -17.81
N GLY A 233 18.58 -7.64 -17.98
CA GLY A 233 17.92 -7.84 -19.26
C GLY A 233 16.44 -7.44 -19.19
N LEU A 234 15.78 -7.45 -20.33
CA LEU A 234 14.37 -7.18 -20.49
C LEU A 234 13.63 -8.51 -20.68
N ALA A 235 12.49 -8.67 -20.01
CA ALA A 235 11.55 -9.78 -20.19
C ALA A 235 10.13 -9.23 -20.40
N ASP A 236 9.29 -9.99 -21.12
CA ASP A 236 7.87 -9.68 -21.29
C ASP A 236 7.02 -10.15 -20.09
N ALA A 237 5.72 -9.84 -20.11
CA ALA A 237 4.76 -10.24 -19.05
C ALA A 237 4.64 -11.76 -18.88
N SER A 238 5.08 -12.57 -19.84
CA SER A 238 5.15 -14.03 -19.74
C SER A 238 6.49 -14.55 -19.17
N ASN A 239 7.36 -13.66 -18.71
CA ASN A 239 8.72 -13.96 -18.22
C ASN A 239 9.67 -14.52 -19.31
N LYS A 240 9.37 -14.27 -20.58
CA LYS A 240 10.27 -14.59 -21.68
C LYS A 240 11.31 -13.48 -21.83
N LEU A 241 12.59 -13.83 -21.79
CA LEU A 241 13.68 -12.89 -22.07
C LEU A 241 13.58 -12.34 -23.51
N LEU A 242 13.57 -11.02 -23.63
CA LEU A 242 13.60 -10.27 -24.88
C LEU A 242 15.02 -9.82 -25.22
N THR A 243 15.90 -9.77 -24.22
CA THR A 243 17.34 -9.51 -24.38
C THR A 243 18.16 -10.52 -23.60
N ASP A 244 19.44 -10.67 -23.96
CA ASP A 244 20.41 -11.34 -23.09
C ASP A 244 20.56 -10.58 -21.76
N LEU A 245 20.91 -11.30 -20.68
CA LEU A 245 21.30 -10.73 -19.38
C LEU A 245 22.76 -10.23 -19.48
N LYS A 246 22.97 -9.05 -20.02
CA LYS A 246 24.32 -8.50 -20.31
C LYS A 246 24.53 -7.06 -19.89
N TYR A 247 23.45 -6.30 -19.69
CA TYR A 247 23.53 -4.87 -19.40
C TYR A 247 23.95 -4.64 -17.94
N TYR A 248 24.77 -3.61 -17.73
CA TYR A 248 25.15 -3.16 -16.40
C TYR A 248 23.97 -2.50 -15.68
N TRP A 249 23.19 -1.71 -16.39
CA TRP A 249 22.04 -1.00 -15.86
C TRP A 249 20.93 -0.92 -16.91
N MET A 250 19.70 -1.01 -16.43
CA MET A 250 18.49 -0.74 -17.20
C MET A 250 17.52 0.05 -16.32
N GLY A 251 16.86 1.04 -16.91
CA GLY A 251 15.85 1.87 -16.26
C GLY A 251 14.46 1.22 -16.32
N ILE A 252 13.46 1.94 -15.81
CA ILE A 252 12.07 1.52 -15.85
C ILE A 252 11.57 1.48 -17.30
N PRO A 253 10.89 0.40 -17.75
CA PRO A 253 10.27 0.34 -19.07
C PRO A 253 9.17 1.42 -19.21
N GLY A 254 9.27 2.30 -20.19
CA GLY A 254 8.34 3.41 -20.38
C GLY A 254 7.96 3.60 -21.85
N ASN A 255 6.67 3.54 -22.17
CA ASN A 255 6.12 3.84 -23.51
C ASN A 255 6.87 3.20 -24.68
N GLY A 256 7.19 1.90 -24.57
CA GLY A 256 7.85 1.11 -25.61
C GLY A 256 9.36 1.29 -25.70
N LEU A 257 9.98 1.97 -24.76
CA LEU A 257 11.44 2.14 -24.66
C LEU A 257 11.92 1.88 -23.23
N VAL A 258 13.16 1.37 -23.11
CA VAL A 258 13.84 1.18 -21.84
C VAL A 258 15.26 1.72 -21.92
N ALA A 259 15.65 2.54 -20.97
CA ALA A 259 17.02 3.06 -20.91
C ALA A 259 18.01 1.95 -20.54
N PHE A 260 19.22 1.97 -21.08
CA PHE A 260 20.24 0.98 -20.78
C PHE A 260 21.66 1.55 -20.77
N LYS A 261 22.55 0.91 -20.01
CA LYS A 261 24.02 1.06 -20.09
C LYS A 261 24.65 -0.33 -20.23
N GLU A 262 25.62 -0.46 -21.14
CA GLU A 262 26.33 -1.72 -21.32
C GLU A 262 27.32 -2.00 -20.18
N ASN A 263 28.02 -0.95 -19.71
CA ASN A 263 29.00 -1.01 -18.64
C ASN A 263 28.82 0.17 -17.68
N HIS A 264 29.52 0.15 -16.54
CA HIS A 264 29.48 1.20 -15.54
C HIS A 264 29.72 2.61 -16.11
N ASP A 265 30.78 2.75 -16.92
CA ASP A 265 31.23 4.03 -17.46
C ASP A 265 30.66 4.35 -18.84
N SER A 266 29.79 3.49 -19.36
CA SER A 266 29.15 3.69 -20.67
C SER A 266 28.10 4.80 -20.60
N LEU A 267 27.95 5.50 -21.70
CA LEU A 267 26.79 6.36 -21.93
C LEU A 267 25.52 5.52 -21.99
N CYS A 268 24.39 6.10 -21.66
CA CYS A 268 23.09 5.47 -21.81
C CYS A 268 22.45 5.82 -23.15
N GLY A 269 21.62 4.91 -23.61
CA GLY A 269 20.71 5.00 -24.73
C GLY A 269 19.40 4.29 -24.40
N TYR A 270 18.61 4.00 -25.42
CA TYR A 270 17.33 3.33 -25.25
C TYR A 270 17.18 2.13 -26.19
N LEU A 271 16.68 1.02 -25.64
CA LEU A 271 16.19 -0.13 -26.40
C LEU A 271 14.68 0.00 -26.61
N ASP A 272 14.18 -0.54 -27.71
CA ASP A 272 12.76 -0.85 -27.83
C ASP A 272 12.42 -2.14 -27.06
N PHE A 273 11.12 -2.44 -26.92
CA PHE A 273 10.67 -3.65 -26.23
C PHE A 273 10.94 -4.95 -27.01
N GLN A 274 11.55 -4.90 -28.18
CA GLN A 274 12.09 -6.05 -28.89
C GLN A 274 13.61 -6.22 -28.62
N GLY A 275 14.19 -5.38 -27.75
CA GLY A 275 15.62 -5.42 -27.41
C GLY A 275 16.55 -4.78 -28.44
N LYS A 276 16.00 -4.06 -29.44
CA LYS A 276 16.78 -3.36 -30.46
C LYS A 276 17.11 -1.93 -29.99
N VAL A 277 18.31 -1.45 -30.31
CA VAL A 277 18.71 -0.07 -30.03
C VAL A 277 17.83 0.90 -30.84
N ALA A 278 16.99 1.65 -30.13
CA ALA A 278 16.13 2.70 -30.69
C ALA A 278 16.84 4.08 -30.69
N ILE A 279 17.55 4.38 -29.60
CA ILE A 279 18.40 5.58 -29.49
C ILE A 279 19.79 5.11 -29.03
N ALA A 280 20.79 5.40 -29.83
CA ALA A 280 22.17 4.99 -29.53
C ALA A 280 22.68 5.62 -28.23
N PRO A 281 23.56 4.94 -27.46
CA PRO A 281 24.16 5.49 -26.27
C PRO A 281 24.92 6.82 -26.57
N ALA A 282 24.37 7.93 -26.04
CA ALA A 282 24.91 9.28 -26.28
C ALA A 282 24.81 10.17 -25.03
N TYR A 283 24.10 9.74 -23.97
CA TYR A 283 23.78 10.56 -22.82
C TYR A 283 24.49 10.05 -21.56
N ALA A 284 24.85 10.97 -20.67
CA ALA A 284 25.41 10.64 -19.35
C ALA A 284 24.34 10.05 -18.44
N GLU A 285 23.11 10.59 -18.50
CA GLU A 285 21.96 10.15 -17.72
C GLU A 285 20.71 10.08 -18.61
N CYS A 286 19.87 9.06 -18.37
CA CYS A 286 18.65 8.78 -19.12
C CYS A 286 17.51 8.45 -18.16
N GLU A 287 16.40 9.18 -18.26
CA GLU A 287 15.20 8.94 -17.48
C GLU A 287 14.18 8.10 -18.25
N VAL A 288 13.09 7.69 -17.56
CA VAL A 288 12.01 6.90 -18.16
C VAL A 288 11.33 7.67 -19.30
N PHE A 289 10.98 6.94 -20.36
CA PHE A 289 10.27 7.51 -21.51
C PHE A 289 8.78 7.66 -21.21
N GLY A 290 8.26 8.91 -21.22
CA GLY A 290 6.84 9.21 -21.32
C GLY A 290 6.33 9.11 -22.77
N GLN A 291 5.04 9.45 -22.98
CA GLN A 291 4.44 9.38 -24.33
C GLN A 291 5.09 10.35 -25.33
N LYS A 292 5.49 11.54 -24.88
CA LYS A 292 6.10 12.56 -25.71
C LYS A 292 7.62 12.47 -25.75
N GLY A 293 8.25 12.03 -24.66
CA GLY A 293 9.69 12.02 -24.60
C GLY A 293 10.24 11.64 -23.23
N ALA A 294 11.56 11.80 -23.07
CA ALA A 294 12.28 11.57 -21.84
C ALA A 294 13.24 12.71 -21.50
N MET A 295 13.54 12.88 -20.23
CA MET A 295 14.64 13.73 -19.77
C MET A 295 15.95 12.99 -19.93
N VAL A 296 16.93 13.66 -20.49
CA VAL A 296 18.30 13.14 -20.65
C VAL A 296 19.31 14.22 -20.31
N LYS A 297 20.47 13.79 -19.82
CA LYS A 297 21.62 14.67 -19.59
C LYS A 297 22.67 14.40 -20.65
N PRO A 298 22.99 15.38 -21.53
CA PRO A 298 24.06 15.22 -22.49
C PRO A 298 25.40 14.97 -21.81
N LYS A 299 26.31 14.27 -22.51
CA LYS A 299 27.72 14.22 -22.09
C LYS A 299 28.34 15.59 -22.28
N THR A 300 28.99 16.11 -21.25
CA THR A 300 29.75 17.36 -21.31
C THR A 300 31.20 17.13 -20.91
N ASP A 301 32.11 17.94 -21.46
CA ASP A 301 33.56 17.82 -21.18
C ASP A 301 33.95 18.41 -19.79
N ASP A 302 33.01 19.03 -19.07
CA ASP A 302 33.22 19.75 -17.82
C ASP A 302 32.99 18.90 -16.55
N GLY A 303 33.08 17.57 -16.68
CA GLY A 303 32.95 16.65 -15.54
C GLY A 303 31.51 16.47 -15.03
N GLY A 304 30.51 16.59 -15.91
CA GLY A 304 29.11 16.24 -15.60
C GLY A 304 28.26 17.39 -15.10
N LYS A 305 28.66 18.65 -15.27
CA LYS A 305 27.87 19.85 -14.94
C LYS A 305 26.78 20.19 -15.97
N GLY A 306 26.55 19.33 -16.98
CA GLY A 306 25.51 19.51 -17.97
C GLY A 306 24.13 19.52 -17.34
N LYS A 307 23.20 20.24 -17.99
CA LYS A 307 21.80 20.30 -17.60
C LYS A 307 20.96 19.30 -18.37
N PHE A 308 19.87 18.84 -17.79
CA PHE A 308 18.92 17.97 -18.47
C PHE A 308 18.11 18.72 -19.52
N SER A 309 17.82 18.04 -20.60
CA SER A 309 16.90 18.46 -21.68
C SER A 309 15.87 17.38 -21.95
N PHE A 310 14.75 17.78 -22.53
CA PHE A 310 13.68 16.86 -22.93
C PHE A 310 13.88 16.45 -24.39
N ILE A 311 13.87 15.14 -24.68
CA ILE A 311 14.09 14.60 -26.05
C ILE A 311 12.86 13.82 -26.52
N ALA A 312 12.63 13.84 -27.84
CA ALA A 312 11.65 12.98 -28.49
C ALA A 312 12.14 11.53 -28.64
N ARG A 313 11.26 10.61 -29.05
CA ARG A 313 11.60 9.19 -29.35
C ARG A 313 12.65 9.02 -30.46
N THR A 314 12.85 10.04 -31.27
CA THR A 314 13.93 10.08 -32.32
C THR A 314 15.29 10.44 -31.75
N GLY A 315 15.39 10.81 -30.49
CA GLY A 315 16.58 11.40 -29.87
C GLY A 315 16.73 12.90 -30.11
N GLN A 316 15.81 13.54 -30.83
CA GLN A 316 15.86 14.99 -31.08
C GLN A 316 15.49 15.74 -29.79
N ALA A 317 16.30 16.75 -29.43
CA ALA A 317 15.98 17.64 -28.31
C ALA A 317 14.73 18.47 -28.61
N LEU A 318 13.81 18.49 -27.63
CA LEU A 318 12.58 19.28 -27.67
C LEU A 318 12.69 20.54 -26.81
N THR A 319 13.61 20.56 -25.85
CA THR A 319 13.90 21.73 -25.01
C THR A 319 15.40 21.98 -24.96
N GLU A 320 15.78 23.21 -24.67
CA GLU A 320 17.13 23.53 -24.25
C GLU A 320 17.45 22.86 -22.91
N PRO A 321 18.73 22.60 -22.60
CA PRO A 321 19.15 22.12 -21.30
C PRO A 321 18.78 23.11 -20.18
N THR A 322 17.86 22.75 -19.32
CA THR A 322 17.24 23.68 -18.35
C THR A 322 17.43 23.26 -16.90
N PHE A 323 17.29 21.95 -16.59
CA PHE A 323 17.25 21.48 -15.22
C PHE A 323 18.62 20.97 -14.78
N ASP A 324 19.04 21.35 -13.57
CA ASP A 324 20.30 20.88 -12.98
C ASP A 324 20.21 19.44 -12.50
N TRP A 325 19.00 19.03 -12.10
CA TRP A 325 18.68 17.68 -11.63
C TRP A 325 17.30 17.26 -12.12
N VAL A 326 17.16 15.98 -12.42
CA VAL A 326 15.88 15.29 -12.63
C VAL A 326 15.93 13.92 -12.00
N GLY A 327 14.78 13.39 -11.65
CA GLY A 327 14.64 12.06 -11.10
C GLY A 327 13.20 11.60 -11.17
N PRO A 328 12.94 10.34 -10.83
CA PRO A 328 11.57 9.86 -10.81
C PRO A 328 10.73 10.73 -9.88
N ALA A 329 9.57 11.16 -10.35
CA ALA A 329 8.59 11.77 -9.47
C ALA A 329 8.06 10.68 -8.53
N VAL A 330 8.40 10.79 -7.24
CA VAL A 330 8.07 9.77 -6.24
C VAL A 330 6.78 10.11 -5.53
N HIS A 331 5.99 9.07 -5.24
CA HIS A 331 4.94 9.15 -4.27
C HIS A 331 5.56 9.05 -2.87
N ALA A 332 5.75 10.19 -2.25
CA ALA A 332 6.15 10.39 -0.87
C ALA A 332 7.59 10.09 -0.44
N PRO A 333 8.04 10.85 0.55
CA PRO A 333 9.35 10.68 1.15
C PRO A 333 9.36 9.48 2.11
N MET A 334 10.47 8.75 2.06
CA MET A 334 10.88 7.70 2.99
C MET A 334 10.16 6.35 2.93
N GLY A 335 10.68 5.47 2.10
CA GLY A 335 10.67 4.04 2.36
C GLY A 335 10.13 3.11 1.30
N MET A 336 9.25 3.50 0.40
CA MET A 336 8.86 2.69 -0.75
C MET A 336 8.53 3.59 -1.94
N PHE A 337 9.46 3.68 -2.86
CA PHE A 337 9.36 4.51 -4.05
C PHE A 337 8.46 3.83 -5.07
N LYS A 338 7.18 4.19 -5.13
CA LYS A 338 6.40 3.98 -6.34
C LYS A 338 6.67 5.17 -7.25
N ASN A 339 7.34 4.91 -8.35
CA ASN A 339 7.48 5.91 -9.40
C ASN A 339 6.10 6.27 -9.96
N ALA A 340 5.85 7.56 -10.15
CA ALA A 340 4.66 8.03 -10.83
C ALA A 340 4.94 8.02 -12.35
N PRO A 341 4.45 7.01 -13.12
CA PRO A 341 4.69 6.95 -14.55
C PRO A 341 4.16 8.20 -15.24
N GLY A 342 4.90 8.70 -16.23
CA GLY A 342 4.54 9.92 -16.95
C GLY A 342 4.98 11.23 -16.28
N TYR A 343 5.56 11.18 -15.08
CA TYR A 343 6.02 12.38 -14.36
C TYR A 343 7.48 12.29 -14.00
N THR A 344 8.18 13.41 -14.08
CA THR A 344 9.57 13.56 -13.66
C THR A 344 9.69 14.74 -12.70
N GLN A 345 10.34 14.52 -11.57
CA GLN A 345 10.73 15.62 -10.69
C GLN A 345 11.89 16.37 -11.33
N THR A 346 11.78 17.69 -11.39
CA THR A 346 12.82 18.57 -11.95
C THR A 346 13.42 19.44 -10.84
N GLY A 347 14.67 19.82 -10.96
CA GLY A 347 15.34 20.64 -9.95
C GLY A 347 16.24 21.70 -10.54
N THR A 348 16.31 22.84 -9.86
CA THR A 348 17.28 23.91 -10.13
C THR A 348 18.07 24.19 -8.85
N LEU A 349 19.40 24.35 -8.99
CA LEU A 349 20.28 24.73 -7.89
C LEU A 349 20.38 26.26 -7.83
N GLN A 350 19.96 26.85 -6.71
CA GLN A 350 20.25 28.26 -6.41
C GLN A 350 21.69 28.46 -5.96
N ASN A 351 22.21 27.51 -5.18
CA ASN A 351 23.60 27.45 -4.72
C ASN A 351 23.94 26.02 -4.35
N MET A 352 25.17 25.77 -3.87
CA MET A 352 25.64 24.43 -3.49
C MET A 352 24.80 23.70 -2.42
N PHE A 353 23.89 24.39 -1.72
CA PHE A 353 23.15 23.87 -0.57
C PHE A 353 21.62 23.97 -0.72
N VAL A 354 21.10 24.70 -1.71
CA VAL A 354 19.68 24.94 -1.88
C VAL A 354 19.23 24.53 -3.27
N ALA A 355 18.41 23.49 -3.31
CA ALA A 355 17.73 23.03 -4.52
C ALA A 355 16.23 23.34 -4.41
N TYR A 356 15.64 23.77 -5.51
CA TYR A 356 14.18 23.85 -5.66
C TYR A 356 13.72 22.81 -6.66
N TYR A 357 12.56 22.22 -6.39
CA TYR A 357 12.00 21.11 -7.17
C TYR A 357 10.69 21.52 -7.82
N GLY A 358 10.40 20.93 -8.96
CA GLY A 358 9.18 21.05 -9.73
C GLY A 358 8.74 19.70 -10.29
N ILE A 359 7.68 19.67 -11.08
CA ILE A 359 7.14 18.48 -11.74
C ILE A 359 6.99 18.76 -13.25
N PHE A 360 7.53 17.86 -14.06
CA PHE A 360 7.36 17.84 -15.51
C PHE A 360 6.53 16.61 -15.91
N ASP A 361 5.51 16.83 -16.72
CA ASP A 361 4.69 15.77 -17.32
C ASP A 361 5.34 15.32 -18.63
N THR A 362 5.97 14.15 -18.64
CA THR A 362 6.67 13.60 -19.79
C THR A 362 5.71 13.00 -20.82
N ASP A 363 4.46 12.74 -20.44
CA ASP A 363 3.42 12.27 -21.35
C ASP A 363 2.85 13.44 -22.18
N LYS A 364 2.70 14.60 -21.58
CA LYS A 364 2.26 15.82 -22.27
C LYS A 364 3.39 16.69 -22.80
N GLY A 365 4.60 16.53 -22.25
CA GLY A 365 5.77 17.36 -22.59
C GLY A 365 5.67 18.78 -22.04
N ILE A 366 5.08 18.96 -20.85
CA ILE A 366 4.87 20.26 -20.22
C ILE A 366 5.37 20.31 -18.78
N GLU A 367 5.81 21.47 -18.34
CA GLU A 367 6.12 21.75 -16.95
C GLU A 367 4.82 22.02 -16.20
N LEU A 368 4.44 21.13 -15.26
CA LEU A 368 3.23 21.28 -14.43
C LEU A 368 3.50 22.19 -13.24
N LEU A 369 4.60 21.99 -12.56
CA LEU A 369 5.02 22.79 -11.41
C LEU A 369 6.47 23.23 -11.66
N LYS A 370 6.69 24.55 -11.61
CA LYS A 370 8.04 25.12 -11.69
C LYS A 370 8.87 24.73 -10.49
N PRO A 371 10.21 24.69 -10.60
CA PRO A 371 11.10 24.43 -9.49
C PRO A 371 11.10 25.57 -8.46
N GLU A 372 10.08 25.64 -7.64
CA GLU A 372 9.85 26.65 -6.58
C GLU A 372 9.64 26.03 -5.20
N TYR A 373 9.64 24.69 -5.11
CA TYR A 373 9.33 23.94 -3.88
C TYR A 373 10.59 23.35 -3.29
N VAL A 374 10.71 23.35 -1.94
CA VAL A 374 11.79 22.64 -1.23
C VAL A 374 11.51 21.13 -1.18
N GLN A 375 10.25 20.72 -1.36
CA GLN A 375 9.84 19.34 -1.52
C GLN A 375 8.58 19.29 -2.37
N VAL A 376 8.52 18.33 -3.30
CA VAL A 376 7.33 18.10 -4.12
C VAL A 376 7.27 16.63 -4.54
N GLY A 377 6.05 16.08 -4.63
CA GLY A 377 5.79 14.72 -5.10
C GLY A 377 4.41 14.61 -5.76
N VAL A 378 4.20 13.54 -6.50
CA VAL A 378 2.92 13.27 -7.19
C VAL A 378 2.15 12.22 -6.40
N LEU A 379 0.95 12.55 -5.93
CA LEU A 379 0.03 11.55 -5.34
C LEU A 379 -0.85 10.91 -6.43
N THR A 380 -1.50 11.76 -7.22
CA THR A 380 -2.28 11.35 -8.39
C THR A 380 -1.97 12.33 -9.53
N PRO A 381 -2.44 12.09 -10.77
CA PRO A 381 -2.29 13.07 -11.86
C PRO A 381 -2.76 14.50 -11.53
N ASP A 382 -3.68 14.63 -10.57
CA ASP A 382 -4.27 15.90 -10.18
C ASP A 382 -3.90 16.37 -8.77
N LEU A 383 -3.12 15.59 -8.01
CA LEU A 383 -2.77 15.91 -6.62
C LEU A 383 -1.26 15.82 -6.38
N PHE A 384 -0.73 16.83 -5.73
CA PHE A 384 0.69 16.96 -5.42
C PHE A 384 0.92 17.19 -3.93
N VAL A 385 1.89 16.47 -3.37
CA VAL A 385 2.48 16.80 -2.07
C VAL A 385 3.46 17.94 -2.27
N PHE A 386 3.49 18.91 -1.38
CA PHE A 386 4.43 20.01 -1.49
C PHE A 386 4.88 20.57 -0.14
N ALA A 387 6.06 21.19 -0.13
CA ALA A 387 6.50 22.17 0.85
C ALA A 387 7.19 23.33 0.13
N LYS A 388 6.85 24.57 0.52
CA LYS A 388 7.51 25.79 0.05
C LYS A 388 8.65 26.19 0.99
N PRO A 389 9.53 27.11 0.58
CA PRO A 389 10.61 27.62 1.44
C PRO A 389 10.14 28.20 2.77
N ASP A 390 8.92 28.75 2.80
CA ASP A 390 8.27 29.35 3.95
C ASP A 390 7.32 28.40 4.70
N SER A 391 7.25 27.12 4.29
CA SER A 391 6.45 26.13 5.00
C SER A 391 6.94 25.95 6.43
N PRO A 392 6.04 25.78 7.42
CA PRO A 392 6.42 25.50 8.79
C PRO A 392 7.32 24.26 8.89
N THR A 393 8.24 24.26 9.84
CA THR A 393 9.17 23.14 10.07
C THR A 393 8.89 22.46 11.40
N LYS A 394 9.26 21.17 11.48
CA LYS A 394 9.31 20.39 12.72
C LYS A 394 10.74 19.92 13.01
N THR A 395 11.07 19.84 14.26
CA THR A 395 12.33 19.23 14.69
C THR A 395 12.23 17.71 14.64
N VAL A 396 13.12 17.08 13.88
CA VAL A 396 13.24 15.62 13.79
C VAL A 396 14.61 15.22 14.27
N THR A 397 14.69 14.27 15.21
CA THR A 397 15.96 13.74 15.70
C THR A 397 16.33 12.49 14.88
N PHE A 398 17.45 12.54 14.20
CA PHE A 398 18.01 11.41 13.47
C PHE A 398 19.45 11.17 13.88
N LEU A 399 19.78 9.95 14.32
CA LEU A 399 21.09 9.56 14.85
C LEU A 399 21.63 10.54 15.93
N GLY A 400 20.75 11.02 16.79
CA GLY A 400 21.10 11.97 17.87
C GLY A 400 21.25 13.42 17.45
N ALA A 401 21.12 13.75 16.16
CA ALA A 401 21.14 15.11 15.65
C ALA A 401 19.73 15.65 15.40
N ALA A 402 19.42 16.83 15.92
CA ALA A 402 18.17 17.53 15.67
C ALA A 402 18.24 18.28 14.32
N ASN A 403 17.31 17.96 13.42
CA ASN A 403 17.18 18.58 12.11
C ASN A 403 15.80 19.23 11.94
N GLN A 404 15.75 20.37 11.27
CA GLN A 404 14.48 21.00 10.89
C GLN A 404 14.01 20.42 9.55
N GLN A 405 12.82 19.81 9.54
CA GLN A 405 12.18 19.32 8.31
C GLN A 405 10.94 20.15 8.00
N PRO A 406 10.75 20.55 6.73
CA PRO A 406 9.54 21.24 6.32
C PRO A 406 8.34 20.30 6.45
N THR A 407 7.24 20.83 6.94
CA THR A 407 5.97 20.11 6.95
C THR A 407 5.32 20.16 5.57
N LEU A 408 4.58 19.11 5.27
CA LEU A 408 3.99 18.87 3.96
C LEU A 408 2.52 19.29 3.91
N GLY A 409 2.11 19.73 2.75
CA GLY A 409 0.72 19.95 2.38
C GLY A 409 0.34 19.18 1.12
N VAL A 410 -0.91 19.24 0.73
CA VAL A 410 -1.43 18.72 -0.54
C VAL A 410 -2.12 19.82 -1.30
N MET A 411 -1.83 19.93 -2.59
CA MET A 411 -2.51 20.82 -3.52
C MET A 411 -2.95 20.06 -4.78
N ASN A 412 -3.94 20.59 -5.46
CA ASN A 412 -4.36 20.07 -6.76
C ASN A 412 -3.58 20.71 -7.92
N ALA A 413 -3.77 20.20 -9.13
CA ALA A 413 -3.11 20.69 -10.34
C ALA A 413 -3.39 22.17 -10.68
N SER A 414 -4.45 22.77 -10.14
CA SER A 414 -4.73 24.21 -10.27
C SER A 414 -4.01 25.08 -9.23
N GLY A 415 -3.22 24.47 -8.32
CA GLY A 415 -2.54 25.16 -7.22
C GLY A 415 -3.42 25.43 -5.99
N LYS A 416 -4.67 24.93 -5.97
CA LYS A 416 -5.51 25.02 -4.78
C LYS A 416 -5.01 24.08 -3.69
N VAL A 417 -4.69 24.62 -2.52
CA VAL A 417 -4.30 23.85 -1.35
C VAL A 417 -5.52 23.13 -0.77
N LEU A 418 -5.38 21.84 -0.52
CA LEU A 418 -6.39 20.96 0.09
C LEU A 418 -6.03 20.60 1.53
N ILE A 419 -4.74 20.42 1.80
CA ILE A 419 -4.18 20.19 3.14
C ILE A 419 -3.04 21.18 3.31
N GLU A 420 -3.16 22.06 4.30
CA GLU A 420 -2.13 23.08 4.56
C GLU A 420 -0.87 22.44 5.20
N PRO A 421 0.33 22.92 4.85
CA PRO A 421 1.54 22.58 5.59
C PRO A 421 1.44 23.06 7.05
N GLY A 422 2.03 22.30 8.00
CA GLY A 422 2.08 22.68 9.41
C GLY A 422 2.04 21.49 10.38
N GLN A 423 1.51 20.36 9.95
CA GLN A 423 1.30 19.23 10.83
C GLN A 423 2.06 17.95 10.40
N TYR A 424 2.14 17.66 9.11
CA TYR A 424 2.58 16.35 8.62
C TYR A 424 4.00 16.39 8.05
N LEU A 425 4.77 15.35 8.35
CA LEU A 425 6.12 15.14 7.81
C LEU A 425 6.14 14.10 6.67
N ASN A 426 5.07 13.30 6.56
CA ASN A 426 4.93 12.34 5.48
C ASN A 426 3.48 12.32 4.99
N ILE A 427 3.28 12.35 3.68
CA ILE A 427 1.96 12.26 3.04
C ILE A 427 2.05 11.30 1.86
N THR A 428 1.19 10.28 1.86
CA THR A 428 1.14 9.24 0.82
C THR A 428 -0.30 8.96 0.44
N LEU A 429 -0.52 8.15 -0.58
CA LEU A 429 -1.79 7.45 -0.75
C LEU A 429 -1.83 6.18 0.10
N ASP A 430 -3.02 5.74 0.47
CA ASP A 430 -3.24 4.41 0.98
C ASP A 430 -3.03 3.35 -0.13
N LYS A 431 -3.08 2.07 0.22
CA LYS A 431 -2.86 0.97 -0.74
C LYS A 431 -3.88 0.93 -1.87
N SER A 432 -5.10 1.43 -1.65
CA SER A 432 -6.15 1.49 -2.68
C SER A 432 -5.97 2.67 -3.65
N GLY A 433 -5.16 3.66 -3.29
CA GLY A 433 -4.99 4.91 -4.03
C GLY A 433 -6.18 5.87 -3.91
N ARG A 434 -7.15 5.60 -3.04
CA ARG A 434 -8.40 6.38 -2.87
C ARG A 434 -8.38 7.33 -1.69
N PHE A 435 -7.41 7.20 -0.80
CA PHE A 435 -7.30 8.02 0.40
C PHE A 435 -5.88 8.56 0.55
N ILE A 436 -5.78 9.76 1.12
CA ILE A 436 -4.51 10.40 1.47
C ILE A 436 -4.21 10.07 2.93
N ARG A 437 -3.07 9.44 3.17
CA ARG A 437 -2.50 9.18 4.50
C ARG A 437 -1.53 10.30 4.84
N ALA A 438 -1.75 10.99 5.94
CA ALA A 438 -0.88 12.07 6.39
C ALA A 438 -0.36 11.74 7.80
N MET A 439 0.95 11.64 7.95
CA MET A 439 1.63 11.20 9.17
C MET A 439 2.37 12.37 9.82
N THR A 440 2.21 12.48 11.14
CA THR A 440 2.77 13.59 11.92
C THR A 440 4.28 13.53 12.08
N GLU A 441 4.84 12.32 11.94
CA GLU A 441 6.27 12.05 12.04
C GLU A 441 6.72 11.05 10.97
N SER A 442 8.03 10.88 10.81
CA SER A 442 8.62 9.93 9.87
C SER A 442 9.00 8.59 10.52
N THR A 443 8.68 8.38 11.79
CA THR A 443 9.02 7.21 12.60
C THR A 443 7.81 6.35 12.89
N ARG A 444 8.01 5.18 13.53
CA ARG A 444 6.93 4.28 13.97
C ARG A 444 5.98 4.89 15.01
N GLN A 445 6.41 5.89 15.75
CA GLN A 445 5.58 6.62 16.73
C GLN A 445 4.73 7.71 16.07
N THR A 446 4.48 7.61 14.79
CA THR A 446 3.69 8.59 14.04
C THR A 446 2.21 8.44 14.32
N ASN A 447 1.51 9.57 14.41
CA ASN A 447 0.05 9.57 14.32
C ASN A 447 -0.37 9.79 12.86
N THR A 448 -1.34 9.01 12.42
CA THR A 448 -1.84 8.99 11.04
C THR A 448 -3.22 9.62 10.94
N ALA A 449 -3.37 10.64 10.10
CA ALA A 449 -4.65 11.11 9.61
C ALA A 449 -5.00 10.47 8.28
N LEU A 450 -6.28 10.32 8.01
CA LEU A 450 -6.79 9.90 6.70
C LEU A 450 -7.71 10.96 6.13
N TYR A 451 -7.50 11.31 4.85
CA TYR A 451 -8.32 12.24 4.09
C TYR A 451 -8.85 11.57 2.83
N ASP A 452 -9.98 12.04 2.33
CA ASP A 452 -10.38 11.74 0.96
C ASP A 452 -9.51 12.53 -0.05
N LEU A 453 -9.61 12.20 -1.34
CA LEU A 453 -8.85 12.88 -2.39
C LEU A 453 -9.29 14.34 -2.62
N LYS A 454 -10.38 14.80 -1.97
CA LYS A 454 -10.84 16.19 -2.00
C LYS A 454 -10.30 17.01 -0.83
N GLY A 455 -9.55 16.38 0.08
CA GLY A 455 -8.97 17.01 1.27
C GLY A 455 -9.91 17.07 2.48
N LYS A 456 -11.03 16.32 2.47
CA LYS A 456 -11.89 16.17 3.65
C LYS A 456 -11.22 15.22 4.63
N LEU A 457 -11.04 15.64 5.88
CA LEU A 457 -10.55 14.80 6.97
C LEU A 457 -11.59 13.72 7.29
N LEU A 458 -11.16 12.46 7.30
CA LEU A 458 -11.98 11.28 7.62
C LEU A 458 -11.61 10.70 9.00
N VAL A 459 -10.32 10.58 9.27
CA VAL A 459 -9.79 10.12 10.55
C VAL A 459 -8.74 11.11 11.03
N PRO A 460 -8.87 11.68 12.25
CA PRO A 460 -7.88 12.61 12.79
C PRO A 460 -6.57 11.91 13.14
N ALA A 461 -5.45 12.69 13.18
CA ALA A 461 -4.12 12.20 13.51
C ALA A 461 -3.95 11.97 15.02
N GLN A 462 -4.61 10.96 15.54
CA GLN A 462 -4.54 10.55 16.95
C GLN A 462 -4.24 9.06 17.13
N TRP A 463 -4.21 8.30 16.06
CA TRP A 463 -3.96 6.86 16.05
C TRP A 463 -2.69 6.56 15.24
N GLN A 464 -1.92 5.59 15.68
CA GLN A 464 -0.66 5.26 15.01
C GLN A 464 -0.89 4.60 13.66
N GLU A 465 -1.91 3.75 13.55
CA GLU A 465 -2.24 3.10 12.29
C GLU A 465 -3.72 3.27 11.94
N VAL A 466 -3.99 3.49 10.65
CA VAL A 466 -5.35 3.47 10.09
C VAL A 466 -5.38 2.49 8.92
N VAL A 467 -6.22 1.47 9.02
CA VAL A 467 -6.41 0.45 7.98
C VAL A 467 -7.71 0.71 7.24
N VAL A 468 -7.62 0.79 5.92
CA VAL A 468 -8.80 0.92 5.03
C VAL A 468 -9.27 -0.48 4.63
N ASP A 469 -10.52 -0.81 4.94
CA ASP A 469 -11.21 -2.02 4.49
C ASP A 469 -12.42 -1.63 3.65
N GLU A 470 -12.21 -1.53 2.35
CA GLU A 470 -13.26 -1.15 1.41
C GLU A 470 -14.36 -2.20 1.30
N ALA A 471 -14.02 -3.48 1.45
CA ALA A 471 -14.99 -4.57 1.38
C ALA A 471 -16.01 -4.50 2.53
N ARG A 472 -15.57 -4.02 3.72
CA ARG A 472 -16.45 -3.80 4.88
C ARG A 472 -16.99 -2.37 4.98
N GLY A 473 -16.56 -1.47 4.11
CA GLY A 473 -16.94 -0.06 4.18
C GLY A 473 -16.36 0.66 5.41
N ALA A 474 -15.21 0.21 5.91
CA ALA A 474 -14.69 0.53 7.24
C ALA A 474 -13.28 1.14 7.21
N LEU A 475 -13.02 2.03 8.17
CA LEU A 475 -11.69 2.54 8.51
C LEU A 475 -11.42 2.13 9.97
N PHE A 476 -10.48 1.22 10.17
CA PHE A 476 -10.06 0.75 11.49
C PHE A 476 -8.85 1.56 11.96
N ALA A 477 -8.93 2.11 13.16
CA ALA A 477 -7.87 2.90 13.76
C ALA A 477 -7.29 2.19 14.99
N TYR A 478 -5.98 1.99 14.99
CA TYR A 478 -5.24 1.23 15.99
C TYR A 478 -4.23 2.10 16.75
N ALA A 479 -4.11 1.83 18.04
CA ALA A 479 -2.91 2.14 18.81
C ALA A 479 -1.90 0.98 18.65
N LEU A 480 -0.62 1.33 18.62
CA LEU A 480 0.49 0.38 18.66
C LEU A 480 1.08 0.42 20.07
N GLU A 481 1.03 -0.70 20.77
CA GLU A 481 1.45 -0.83 22.16
C GLU A 481 2.61 -1.82 22.25
N GLY A 482 3.48 -1.62 23.26
CA GLY A 482 4.64 -2.49 23.46
C GLY A 482 5.94 -1.95 22.85
N THR A 483 6.94 -2.82 22.74
CA THR A 483 8.25 -2.50 22.15
C THR A 483 8.30 -2.84 20.67
N PRO A 484 9.25 -2.30 19.88
CA PRO A 484 9.36 -2.60 18.44
C PRO A 484 9.50 -4.09 18.08
N ASN A 485 9.87 -4.94 19.04
CA ASN A 485 10.02 -6.38 18.85
C ASN A 485 8.83 -7.20 19.39
N ASP A 486 7.94 -6.53 20.12
CA ASP A 486 6.74 -7.14 20.73
C ASP A 486 5.60 -6.11 20.67
N GLU A 487 5.25 -5.69 19.46
CA GLU A 487 4.28 -4.65 19.21
C GLU A 487 2.90 -5.29 19.00
N THR A 488 1.96 -4.92 19.86
CA THR A 488 0.57 -5.33 19.74
C THR A 488 -0.27 -4.22 19.13
N ARG A 489 -1.25 -4.60 18.31
CA ARG A 489 -2.23 -3.70 17.71
C ARG A 489 -3.51 -3.72 18.54
N SER A 490 -3.84 -2.61 19.15
CA SER A 490 -5.09 -2.43 19.90
C SER A 490 -6.07 -1.59 19.10
N LEU A 491 -7.21 -2.15 18.72
CA LEU A 491 -8.25 -1.41 18.00
C LEU A 491 -8.88 -0.35 18.92
N ARG A 492 -8.83 0.91 18.51
CA ARG A 492 -9.23 2.07 19.31
C ARG A 492 -10.40 2.85 18.72
N ALA A 493 -10.64 2.74 17.40
CA ALA A 493 -11.77 3.39 16.77
C ALA A 493 -12.19 2.70 15.46
N LEU A 494 -13.46 2.87 15.12
CA LEU A 494 -14.03 2.48 13.85
C LEU A 494 -14.76 3.67 13.23
N TYR A 495 -14.51 3.90 11.94
CA TYR A 495 -15.22 4.89 11.14
C TYR A 495 -15.75 4.23 9.86
N SER A 496 -16.82 4.77 9.32
CA SER A 496 -17.23 4.48 7.93
C SER A 496 -16.27 5.14 6.93
N LEU A 497 -16.31 4.74 5.67
CA LEU A 497 -15.45 5.34 4.62
C LEU A 497 -15.67 6.85 4.41
N ASN A 498 -16.75 7.43 4.89
CA ASN A 498 -17.00 8.86 4.85
C ASN A 498 -16.49 9.62 6.10
N GLY A 499 -15.87 8.92 7.05
CA GLY A 499 -15.32 9.46 8.28
C GLY A 499 -16.32 9.62 9.42
N THR A 500 -17.52 9.00 9.34
CA THR A 500 -18.46 8.99 10.46
C THR A 500 -18.00 7.93 11.49
N PRO A 501 -17.73 8.31 12.75
CA PRO A 501 -17.34 7.37 13.78
C PRO A 501 -18.50 6.43 14.14
N SER A 502 -18.17 5.17 14.34
CA SER A 502 -19.05 4.16 14.91
C SER A 502 -18.80 4.04 16.43
N PHE A 503 -17.53 3.92 16.80
CA PHE A 503 -17.05 4.06 18.16
C PHE A 503 -15.63 4.64 18.19
N GLN A 504 -15.22 5.12 19.37
CA GLN A 504 -13.86 5.55 19.66
C GLN A 504 -13.53 5.28 21.14
N THR A 505 -12.24 5.15 21.44
CA THR A 505 -11.76 5.20 22.82
C THR A 505 -11.32 6.62 23.17
N ARG A 506 -11.44 6.97 24.44
CA ARG A 506 -10.87 8.21 25.01
C ARG A 506 -10.26 7.94 26.38
N THR A 507 -9.21 8.62 26.73
CA THR A 507 -8.64 8.58 28.07
C THR A 507 -9.42 9.52 28.99
N VAL A 508 -9.76 9.05 30.17
CA VAL A 508 -10.39 9.83 31.25
C VAL A 508 -9.53 9.79 32.51
N GLY A 509 -10.02 10.26 33.63
CA GLY A 509 -9.26 10.28 34.89
C GLY A 509 -8.54 8.97 35.20
N CYS A 510 -7.38 9.01 35.85
CA CYS A 510 -6.53 7.86 36.20
C CYS A 510 -6.05 7.06 34.96
N ASP A 511 -5.92 7.70 33.79
CA ASP A 511 -5.51 7.08 32.51
C ASP A 511 -6.45 5.94 32.01
N VAL A 512 -7.65 5.86 32.56
CA VAL A 512 -8.66 4.85 32.17
C VAL A 512 -9.12 5.10 30.74
N GLN A 513 -9.12 4.05 29.93
CA GLN A 513 -9.67 4.08 28.57
C GLN A 513 -11.17 3.83 28.60
N GLN A 514 -11.93 4.76 28.07
CA GLN A 514 -13.39 4.68 27.97
C GLN A 514 -13.82 4.56 26.52
N VAL A 515 -14.68 3.60 26.20
CA VAL A 515 -15.28 3.42 24.87
C VAL A 515 -16.55 4.27 24.79
N ILE A 516 -16.65 5.07 23.73
CA ILE A 516 -17.82 5.88 23.40
C ILE A 516 -18.35 5.51 22.02
N ASP A 517 -19.68 5.52 21.84
CA ASP A 517 -20.30 5.31 20.53
C ASP A 517 -20.16 6.55 19.61
N GLY A 518 -20.60 6.43 18.36
CA GLY A 518 -20.53 7.51 17.38
C GLY A 518 -21.30 8.79 17.74
N SER A 519 -22.21 8.72 18.72
CA SER A 519 -22.92 9.89 19.29
C SER A 519 -22.15 10.53 20.45
N GLY A 520 -21.09 9.91 20.93
CA GLY A 520 -20.32 10.33 22.11
C GLY A 520 -20.86 9.80 23.43
N LYS A 521 -21.87 8.91 23.38
CA LYS A 521 -22.40 8.24 24.59
C LYS A 521 -21.41 7.19 25.05
N VAL A 522 -21.16 7.15 26.37
CA VAL A 522 -20.32 6.11 26.99
C VAL A 522 -20.96 4.75 26.81
N VAL A 523 -20.17 3.82 26.28
CA VAL A 523 -20.51 2.40 26.15
C VAL A 523 -19.93 1.62 27.33
N TRP A 524 -18.61 1.83 27.64
CA TRP A 524 -17.92 1.13 28.72
C TRP A 524 -16.52 1.75 29.00
N PRO A 525 -16.00 1.70 30.24
CA PRO A 525 -16.77 1.53 31.47
C PRO A 525 -17.67 2.75 31.74
N THR A 526 -18.83 2.54 32.30
CA THR A 526 -19.75 3.65 32.66
C THR A 526 -19.30 4.39 33.91
N ASP A 527 -18.54 3.70 34.77
CA ASP A 527 -17.93 4.25 35.98
C ASP A 527 -16.40 4.02 35.91
N PRO A 528 -15.64 5.00 35.41
CA PRO A 528 -14.20 4.85 35.28
C PRO A 528 -13.44 4.86 36.61
N GLU A 529 -14.06 5.35 37.72
CA GLU A 529 -13.41 5.40 39.03
C GLU A 529 -13.14 3.98 39.58
N ASN A 530 -13.89 2.98 39.14
CA ASN A 530 -13.65 1.58 39.51
C ASN A 530 -12.34 1.00 38.94
N PHE A 531 -11.75 1.65 37.97
CA PHE A 531 -10.49 1.27 37.32
C PHE A 531 -9.30 2.12 37.76
N CYS A 532 -9.53 3.11 38.64
CA CYS A 532 -8.46 3.83 39.31
C CYS A 532 -7.86 2.93 40.39
N GLY A 533 -6.55 2.67 40.33
CA GLY A 533 -5.85 1.97 41.43
C GLY A 533 -6.08 2.70 42.73
N GLU A 534 -6.12 1.97 43.85
CA GLU A 534 -6.12 2.61 45.18
C GLU A 534 -4.90 3.55 45.24
N PRO A 535 -5.03 4.79 45.77
CA PRO A 535 -3.89 5.65 45.95
C PRO A 535 -2.84 4.87 46.78
N GLU A 536 -1.61 4.76 46.26
CA GLU A 536 -0.51 4.21 47.04
C GLU A 536 -0.45 5.07 48.31
N ASP A 537 -0.83 4.48 49.44
CA ASP A 537 -0.62 5.08 50.76
C ASP A 537 0.90 5.29 50.85
N ASP A 538 1.36 6.53 50.68
CA ASP A 538 2.70 6.95 51.05
C ASP A 538 2.89 6.49 52.50
N GLU A 539 3.49 5.31 52.69
CA GLU A 539 4.02 4.92 53.99
C GLU A 539 4.96 6.04 54.40
N ALA A 540 4.43 6.89 55.27
CA ALA A 540 5.22 7.89 55.93
C ALA A 540 6.41 7.17 56.57
N ALA A 541 7.59 7.39 55.97
CA ALA A 541 8.84 6.98 56.53
C ALA A 541 8.96 7.64 57.91
N ASP A 542 8.56 6.88 58.93
CA ASP A 542 8.86 7.21 60.32
C ASP A 542 10.37 7.31 60.45
N ALA A 543 10.84 8.54 60.47
CA ALA A 543 12.20 8.89 60.95
C ALA A 543 12.30 8.53 62.41
N GLN A 544 13.06 7.51 62.73
CA GLN A 544 13.74 7.37 64.03
C GLN A 544 15.26 7.39 63.86
#